data_d8431b96c3ed385181528056aef290be
#
_entry.id   d8431b96c3ed385181528056aef290be
#
_cell.length_a   1.000
_cell.length_b   1.000
_cell.length_c   1.000
_cell.angle_alpha   90.00
_cell.angle_beta   90.00
_cell.angle_gamma   90.00
#
_symmetry.space_group_name_H-M   'P 1'
#
loop_
_entity.id
_entity.type
_entity.pdbx_description
1 polymer ?
#
loop_
_entity_poly.entity_id
_entity_poly.type
_entity_poly.pdbx_seq_one_letter_code
_entity_poly.pdbx_strand_id
1 'polypeptide(L)'
;MEAHAALDPDLYALAPHAAETYAATVRAQMSDRDRLVLVVEAPPGSTEVDAYLTAGLGLRQPVFAEREVGMYFDVAVRPGARRRGLATALVEEAERWFHKRGVRWVQVDFSPKNALADAFWRNRGFDPLLSEAYRRL
;
A
#
# COMPACT_ATOMS: atom_id res chain seq x y z
N MET A 1 -0.39 -5.55 -7.72
CA MET A 1 -0.92 -6.90 -8.07
C MET A 1 0.08 -7.71 -8.86
N GLU A 2 0.50 -7.27 -10.05
CA GLU A 2 1.47 -8.02 -10.89
C GLU A 2 2.79 -8.35 -10.19
N ALA A 3 3.30 -7.46 -9.34
CA ALA A 3 4.52 -7.70 -8.57
C ALA A 3 4.40 -8.90 -7.60
N HIS A 4 3.24 -9.10 -6.98
CA HIS A 4 2.99 -10.27 -6.13
C HIS A 4 2.83 -11.54 -6.95
N ALA A 5 2.11 -11.48 -8.08
CA ALA A 5 1.98 -12.60 -9.00
C ALA A 5 3.33 -13.08 -9.55
N ALA A 6 4.28 -12.16 -9.75
CA ALA A 6 5.65 -12.51 -10.15
C ALA A 6 6.47 -13.20 -9.04
N LEU A 7 6.14 -12.96 -7.77
CA LEU A 7 6.84 -13.57 -6.63
C LEU A 7 6.33 -14.98 -6.29
N ASP A 8 5.04 -15.22 -6.50
CA ASP A 8 4.40 -16.54 -6.32
C ASP A 8 3.18 -16.64 -7.24
N PRO A 9 3.36 -17.15 -8.48
CA PRO A 9 2.32 -17.19 -9.49
C PRO A 9 1.11 -18.05 -9.11
N ASP A 10 1.31 -19.09 -8.30
CA ASP A 10 0.25 -20.00 -7.91
C ASP A 10 -0.68 -19.40 -6.84
N LEU A 11 -0.07 -18.73 -5.83
CA LEU A 11 -0.82 -18.12 -4.73
C LEU A 11 -1.49 -16.82 -5.14
N TYR A 12 -0.78 -16.00 -5.92
CA TYR A 12 -1.23 -14.68 -6.35
C TYR A 12 -1.69 -14.65 -7.82
N ALA A 13 -2.20 -15.79 -8.33
CA ALA A 13 -2.82 -15.81 -9.65
C ALA A 13 -3.95 -14.78 -9.73
N LEU A 14 -3.88 -13.91 -10.73
CA LEU A 14 -4.90 -12.88 -10.90
C LEU A 14 -6.22 -13.50 -11.41
N ALA A 15 -7.32 -13.14 -10.78
CA ALA A 15 -8.65 -13.52 -11.24
C ALA A 15 -8.98 -12.86 -12.58
N PRO A 16 -9.90 -13.43 -13.38
CA PRO A 16 -10.47 -12.73 -14.52
C PRO A 16 -11.01 -11.37 -14.10
N HIS A 17 -10.79 -10.34 -14.91
CA HIS A 17 -11.23 -8.96 -14.62
C HIS A 17 -10.61 -8.33 -13.35
N ALA A 18 -9.42 -8.78 -12.93
CA ALA A 18 -8.75 -8.26 -11.74
C ALA A 18 -8.55 -6.73 -11.80
N ALA A 19 -8.26 -6.17 -12.98
CA ALA A 19 -8.06 -4.73 -13.15
C ALA A 19 -9.35 -3.94 -12.90
N GLU A 20 -10.48 -4.38 -13.45
CA GLU A 20 -11.79 -3.75 -13.24
C GLU A 20 -12.24 -3.85 -11.79
N THR A 21 -12.04 -5.02 -11.17
CA THR A 21 -12.36 -5.26 -9.76
C THR A 21 -11.53 -4.33 -8.86
N TYR A 22 -10.23 -4.22 -9.13
CA TYR A 22 -9.35 -3.33 -8.37
C TYR A 22 -9.73 -1.87 -8.57
N ALA A 23 -10.05 -1.44 -9.79
CA ALA A 23 -10.50 -0.08 -10.06
C ALA A 23 -11.80 0.26 -9.29
N ALA A 24 -12.75 -0.68 -9.20
CA ALA A 24 -13.96 -0.51 -8.39
C ALA A 24 -13.64 -0.37 -6.90
N THR A 25 -12.70 -1.18 -6.38
CA THR A 25 -12.22 -1.09 -5.00
C THR A 25 -11.62 0.28 -4.69
N VAL A 26 -10.74 0.79 -5.57
CA VAL A 26 -10.13 2.11 -5.38
C VAL A 26 -11.19 3.22 -5.43
N ARG A 27 -12.17 3.15 -6.34
CA ARG A 27 -13.27 4.13 -6.37
C ARG A 27 -14.08 4.13 -5.07
N ALA A 28 -14.36 2.96 -4.50
CA ALA A 28 -15.04 2.87 -3.21
C ALA A 28 -14.21 3.51 -2.08
N GLN A 29 -12.90 3.27 -2.08
CA GLN A 29 -11.97 3.89 -1.12
C GLN A 29 -11.97 5.43 -1.22
N MET A 30 -12.06 5.99 -2.41
CA MET A 30 -12.09 7.45 -2.62
C MET A 30 -13.32 8.12 -1.97
N SER A 31 -14.40 7.38 -1.74
CA SER A 31 -15.64 7.86 -1.11
C SER A 31 -15.69 7.58 0.40
N ASP A 32 -14.73 6.84 0.93
CA ASP A 32 -14.66 6.45 2.34
C ASP A 32 -13.71 7.39 3.09
N ARG A 33 -14.24 8.11 4.10
CA ARG A 33 -13.45 9.06 4.90
C ARG A 33 -12.34 8.41 5.73
N ASP A 34 -12.42 7.10 5.98
CA ASP A 34 -11.43 6.33 6.71
C ASP A 34 -10.40 5.68 5.76
N ARG A 35 -10.46 6.05 4.49
CA ARG A 35 -9.53 5.65 3.44
C ARG A 35 -8.82 6.87 2.84
N LEU A 36 -7.65 6.62 2.32
CA LEU A 36 -6.82 7.61 1.63
C LEU A 36 -6.37 7.04 0.30
N VAL A 37 -6.58 7.80 -0.77
CA VAL A 37 -6.03 7.52 -2.09
C VAL A 37 -5.23 8.73 -2.52
N LEU A 38 -3.95 8.55 -2.75
CA LEU A 38 -3.03 9.57 -3.26
C LEU A 38 -2.51 9.15 -4.63
N VAL A 39 -2.37 10.11 -5.52
CA VAL A 39 -1.78 9.89 -6.85
C VAL A 39 -0.76 10.98 -7.16
N VAL A 40 0.25 10.60 -7.92
CA VAL A 40 1.14 11.53 -8.60
C VAL A 40 0.81 11.45 -10.08
N GLU A 41 0.25 12.53 -10.61
CA GLU A 41 -0.09 12.61 -12.03
C GLU A 41 1.20 12.61 -12.87
N ALA A 42 1.14 11.96 -14.03
CA ALA A 42 2.15 12.10 -15.06
C ALA A 42 2.11 13.54 -15.64
N PRO A 43 3.09 13.94 -16.47
CA PRO A 43 3.14 15.31 -16.99
C PRO A 43 1.81 15.79 -17.58
N PRO A 44 1.52 17.11 -17.55
CA PRO A 44 0.26 17.68 -18.03
C PRO A 44 -0.14 17.15 -19.42
N GLY A 45 -1.42 16.76 -19.56
CA GLY A 45 -1.97 16.18 -20.79
C GLY A 45 -1.94 14.64 -20.84
N SER A 46 -1.36 13.96 -19.87
CA SER A 46 -1.44 12.51 -19.72
C SER A 46 -2.71 12.12 -18.91
N THR A 47 -3.30 10.99 -19.27
CA THR A 47 -4.33 10.31 -18.46
C THR A 47 -3.72 9.26 -17.52
N GLU A 48 -2.40 9.15 -17.48
CA GLU A 48 -1.67 8.19 -16.67
C GLU A 48 -1.24 8.80 -15.33
N VAL A 49 -0.95 7.94 -14.36
CA VAL A 49 -0.34 8.32 -13.09
C VAL A 49 1.09 7.75 -13.01
N ASP A 50 2.00 8.52 -12.45
CA ASP A 50 3.38 8.10 -12.22
C ASP A 50 3.51 7.25 -10.96
N ALA A 51 2.68 7.52 -9.97
CA ALA A 51 2.66 6.76 -8.71
C ALA A 51 1.30 6.86 -8.02
N TYR A 52 0.99 5.90 -7.17
CA TYR A 52 -0.17 5.97 -6.28
C TYR A 52 0.12 5.30 -4.94
N LEU A 53 -0.69 5.66 -3.95
CA LEU A 53 -0.73 5.04 -2.65
C LEU A 53 -2.19 4.92 -2.21
N THR A 54 -2.53 3.75 -1.65
CA THR A 54 -3.79 3.56 -0.92
C THR A 54 -3.49 3.21 0.52
N ALA A 55 -4.22 3.82 1.44
CA ALA A 55 -4.07 3.63 2.87
C ALA A 55 -5.41 3.79 3.58
N GLY A 56 -5.45 3.52 4.87
CA GLY A 56 -6.66 3.74 5.65
C GLY A 56 -6.51 3.38 7.11
N LEU A 57 -7.58 3.56 7.86
CA LEU A 57 -7.66 3.14 9.24
C LEU A 57 -8.03 1.66 9.32
N GLY A 58 -7.37 0.95 10.21
CA GLY A 58 -7.64 -0.44 10.58
C GLY A 58 -7.92 -0.56 12.07
N LEU A 59 -8.64 -1.61 12.45
CA LEU A 59 -8.94 -1.91 13.84
C LEU A 59 -8.27 -3.22 14.26
N ARG A 60 -7.49 -3.15 15.31
CA ARG A 60 -6.97 -4.32 16.01
C ARG A 60 -8.02 -4.90 16.96
N GLN A 61 -7.77 -6.11 17.42
CA GLN A 61 -8.67 -6.77 18.37
C GLN A 61 -8.87 -5.93 19.64
N PRO A 62 -10.07 -5.98 20.28
CA PRO A 62 -10.40 -5.18 21.44
C PRO A 62 -9.53 -5.40 22.68
N VAL A 63 -8.75 -6.46 22.70
CA VAL A 63 -7.82 -6.77 23.81
C VAL A 63 -6.59 -5.87 23.84
N PHE A 64 -6.33 -5.13 22.76
CA PHE A 64 -5.19 -4.20 22.69
C PHE A 64 -5.61 -2.78 23.08
N ALA A 65 -4.78 -2.10 23.87
CA ALA A 65 -5.02 -0.73 24.30
C ALA A 65 -5.07 0.25 23.11
N GLU A 66 -4.13 0.11 22.17
CA GLU A 66 -4.12 0.87 20.92
C GLU A 66 -4.84 0.05 19.85
N ARG A 67 -6.09 0.41 19.60
CA ARG A 67 -6.96 -0.33 18.68
C ARG A 67 -6.90 0.17 17.26
N GLU A 68 -6.82 1.49 17.09
CA GLU A 68 -6.77 2.09 15.77
C GLU A 68 -5.33 2.15 15.26
N VAL A 69 -5.11 1.69 14.05
CA VAL A 69 -3.82 1.69 13.37
C VAL A 69 -3.98 2.21 11.95
N GLY A 70 -2.97 2.88 11.45
CA GLY A 70 -2.87 3.19 10.03
C GLY A 70 -2.38 1.97 9.26
N MET A 71 -2.95 1.74 8.10
CA MET A 71 -2.56 0.64 7.21
C MET A 71 -2.25 1.17 5.83
N TYR A 72 -1.10 0.79 5.30
CA TYR A 72 -0.78 0.95 3.89
C TYR A 72 -1.24 -0.31 3.14
N PHE A 73 -2.04 -0.14 2.10
CA PHE A 73 -2.53 -1.25 1.28
C PHE A 73 -1.70 -1.42 0.02
N ASP A 74 -1.49 -0.33 -0.72
CA ASP A 74 -0.69 -0.35 -1.93
C ASP A 74 0.19 0.90 -2.03
N VAL A 75 1.41 0.72 -2.48
CA VAL A 75 2.31 1.77 -2.93
C VAL A 75 2.97 1.32 -4.22
N ALA A 76 2.73 2.03 -5.29
CA ALA A 76 3.30 1.69 -6.58
C ALA A 76 3.83 2.91 -7.32
N VAL A 77 4.96 2.72 -7.99
CA VAL A 77 5.58 3.72 -8.86
C VAL A 77 5.85 3.09 -10.22
N ARG A 78 5.38 3.72 -11.28
CA ARG A 78 5.60 3.28 -12.65
C ARG A 78 7.11 3.13 -12.91
N PRO A 79 7.56 2.09 -13.62
CA PRO A 79 9.00 1.85 -13.85
C PRO A 79 9.76 3.08 -14.33
N GLY A 80 9.24 3.82 -15.30
CA GLY A 80 9.88 5.03 -15.85
C GLY A 80 9.90 6.25 -14.92
N ALA A 81 9.15 6.20 -13.81
CA ALA A 81 9.09 7.28 -12.82
C ALA A 81 9.82 6.95 -11.50
N ARG A 82 10.43 5.76 -11.41
CA ARG A 82 11.16 5.33 -10.22
C ARG A 82 12.39 6.19 -9.94
N ARG A 83 12.93 6.09 -8.71
CA ARG A 83 14.11 6.80 -8.21
C ARG A 83 13.98 8.33 -8.20
N ARG A 84 12.77 8.86 -8.24
CA ARG A 84 12.44 10.28 -8.16
C ARG A 84 11.85 10.69 -6.81
N GLY A 85 11.90 9.82 -5.80
CA GLY A 85 11.35 10.08 -4.47
C GLY A 85 9.82 10.03 -4.37
N LEU A 86 9.09 9.58 -5.41
CA LEU A 86 7.63 9.65 -5.45
C LEU A 86 6.98 8.79 -4.36
N ALA A 87 7.45 7.57 -4.14
CA ALA A 87 6.95 6.72 -3.07
C ALA A 87 7.16 7.35 -1.69
N THR A 88 8.33 7.95 -1.47
CA THR A 88 8.65 8.69 -0.25
C THR A 88 7.67 9.83 -0.01
N ALA A 89 7.44 10.66 -1.01
CA ALA A 89 6.52 11.80 -0.90
C ALA A 89 5.07 11.36 -0.60
N LEU A 90 4.61 10.27 -1.24
CA LEU A 90 3.29 9.71 -0.99
C LEU A 90 3.15 9.17 0.44
N VAL A 91 4.16 8.46 0.94
CA VAL A 91 4.16 7.94 2.32
C VAL A 91 4.19 9.08 3.33
N GLU A 92 4.99 10.11 3.12
CA GLU A 92 5.01 11.29 4.00
C GLU A 92 3.67 12.02 4.04
N GLU A 93 2.96 12.12 2.91
CA GLU A 93 1.61 12.70 2.90
C GLU A 93 0.62 11.81 3.65
N ALA A 94 0.69 10.49 3.49
CA ALA A 94 -0.13 9.55 4.23
C ALA A 94 0.16 9.61 5.74
N GLU A 95 1.42 9.74 6.15
CA GLU A 95 1.81 9.93 7.55
C GLU A 95 1.19 11.20 8.13
N ARG A 96 1.20 12.32 7.39
CA ARG A 96 0.51 13.56 7.80
C ARG A 96 -1.00 13.34 7.99
N TRP A 97 -1.63 12.57 7.12
CA TRP A 97 -3.04 12.23 7.21
C TRP A 97 -3.33 11.36 8.45
N PHE A 98 -2.49 10.37 8.77
CA PHE A 98 -2.58 9.55 9.96
C PHE A 98 -2.39 10.39 11.24
N HIS A 99 -1.38 11.23 11.28
CA HIS A 99 -1.14 12.12 12.42
C HIS A 99 -2.32 13.05 12.73
N LYS A 100 -2.97 13.62 11.72
CA LYS A 100 -4.17 14.44 11.88
C LYS A 100 -5.35 13.68 12.49
N ARG A 101 -5.34 12.35 12.43
CA ARG A 101 -6.34 11.46 13.00
C ARG A 101 -5.94 10.88 14.36
N GLY A 102 -4.80 11.27 14.90
CA GLY A 102 -4.30 10.76 16.17
C GLY A 102 -3.74 9.34 16.12
N VAL A 103 -3.52 8.80 14.93
CA VAL A 103 -2.94 7.47 14.74
C VAL A 103 -1.48 7.48 15.22
N ARG A 104 -1.12 6.51 16.07
CA ARG A 104 0.22 6.39 16.66
C ARG A 104 1.05 5.28 16.04
N TRP A 105 0.40 4.30 15.43
CA TRP A 105 1.05 3.13 14.83
C TRP A 105 0.59 2.94 13.40
N VAL A 106 1.53 2.71 12.52
CA VAL A 106 1.25 2.37 11.12
C VAL A 106 1.85 1.01 10.80
N GLN A 107 1.19 0.27 9.93
CA GLN A 107 1.66 -1.03 9.49
C GLN A 107 1.50 -1.21 7.97
N VAL A 108 2.31 -2.07 7.42
CA VAL A 108 2.30 -2.44 6.00
C VAL A 108 2.62 -3.92 5.88
N ASP A 109 1.92 -4.59 4.97
CA ASP A 109 2.19 -5.95 4.58
C ASP A 109 2.96 -5.96 3.26
N PHE A 110 4.11 -6.62 3.24
CA PHE A 110 4.90 -6.80 2.02
C PHE A 110 5.61 -8.15 2.03
N SER A 111 5.85 -8.68 0.84
CA SER A 111 6.61 -9.93 0.72
C SER A 111 8.09 -9.68 0.99
N PRO A 112 8.73 -10.45 1.88
CA PRO A 112 10.18 -10.38 2.09
C PRO A 112 10.98 -10.81 0.84
N LYS A 113 10.35 -11.50 -0.11
CA LYS A 113 10.93 -11.81 -1.43
C LYS A 113 11.03 -10.57 -2.33
N ASN A 114 10.30 -9.49 -2.02
CA ASN A 114 10.40 -8.21 -2.73
C ASN A 114 11.47 -7.32 -2.10
N ALA A 115 12.71 -7.50 -2.53
CA ALA A 115 13.85 -6.77 -1.98
C ALA A 115 13.72 -5.23 -2.08
N LEU A 116 13.03 -4.71 -3.09
CA LEU A 116 12.80 -3.27 -3.22
C LEU A 116 11.84 -2.75 -2.15
N ALA A 117 10.76 -3.48 -1.89
CA ALA A 117 9.81 -3.12 -0.84
C ALA A 117 10.45 -3.27 0.55
N ASP A 118 11.16 -4.37 0.80
CA ASP A 118 11.85 -4.59 2.07
C ASP A 118 12.84 -3.46 2.38
N ALA A 119 13.71 -3.11 1.43
CA ALA A 119 14.67 -2.02 1.59
C ALA A 119 13.97 -0.67 1.79
N PHE A 120 12.89 -0.39 1.03
CA PHE A 120 12.14 0.86 1.14
C PHE A 120 11.53 1.03 2.53
N TRP A 121 10.82 0.02 3.04
CA TRP A 121 10.13 0.12 4.32
C TRP A 121 11.09 0.12 5.50
N ARG A 122 12.17 -0.67 5.47
CA ARG A 122 13.22 -0.62 6.49
C ARG A 122 13.91 0.75 6.56
N ASN A 123 14.22 1.35 5.42
CA ASN A 123 14.80 2.70 5.37
C ASN A 123 13.85 3.78 5.91
N ARG A 124 12.56 3.49 6.01
CA ARG A 124 11.56 4.36 6.64
C ARG A 124 11.29 4.02 8.11
N GLY A 125 12.07 3.13 8.69
CA GLY A 125 11.98 2.78 10.11
C GLY A 125 10.92 1.72 10.44
N PHE A 126 10.44 0.97 9.45
CA PHE A 126 9.54 -0.15 9.69
C PHE A 126 10.34 -1.39 10.10
N ASP A 127 9.98 -1.95 11.25
CA ASP A 127 10.53 -3.21 11.73
C ASP A 127 9.56 -4.37 11.47
N PRO A 128 10.07 -5.57 11.16
CA PRO A 128 9.23 -6.75 11.02
C PRO A 128 8.47 -7.06 12.31
N LEU A 129 7.16 -7.29 12.19
CA LEU A 129 6.30 -7.60 13.33
C LEU A 129 5.81 -9.04 13.32
N LEU A 130 5.33 -9.50 12.18
CA LEU A 130 4.74 -10.83 12.00
C LEU A 130 5.29 -11.49 10.73
N SER A 131 5.25 -12.82 10.71
CA SER A 131 5.49 -13.60 9.50
C SER A 131 4.25 -14.40 9.17
N GLU A 132 3.82 -14.34 7.92
CA GLU A 132 2.76 -15.17 7.36
C GLU A 132 3.38 -16.37 6.63
N ALA A 133 2.85 -17.56 6.85
CA ALA A 133 3.29 -18.77 6.19
C ALA A 133 2.11 -19.48 5.51
N TYR A 134 2.34 -20.04 4.33
CA TYR A 134 1.33 -20.74 3.56
C TYR A 134 1.88 -22.04 2.97
N ARG A 135 0.96 -22.96 2.67
CA ARG A 135 1.26 -24.17 1.90
C ARG A 135 0.03 -24.58 1.09
N ARG A 136 0.25 -25.23 -0.04
CA ARG A 136 -0.83 -25.91 -0.77
C ARG A 136 -1.19 -27.22 -0.03
N LEU A 137 -2.48 -27.53 0.08
CA LEU A 137 -3.01 -28.80 0.59
C LEU A 137 -3.22 -29.81 -0.53
#